data_8a33f90b0b2f3fe979fad3b8d25bc3a2
#
_entry.id   8a33f90b0b2f3fe979fad3b8d25bc3a2
#
_cell.length_a   1.000
_cell.length_b   1.000
_cell.length_c   1.000
_cell.angle_alpha   90.00
_cell.angle_beta   90.00
_cell.angle_gamma   90.00
#
_symmetry.space_group_name_H-M   'P 1'
#
loop_
_entity.id
_entity.type
_entity.pdbx_description
1 polymer ?
#
loop_
_entity_poly.entity_id
_entity_poly.type
_entity_poly.pdbx_seq_one_letter_code
_entity_poly.pdbx_strand_id
1 'polypeptide(L)'
;KADICSRLYAVQEAVETFPYSRQMIAGVHIEGPSISSKDGPRGAHPKEHIRSPSIKEFESWQEAACGLVAMITIAPELHGAIDYLREIATRGVIVALGHSDASEEDIHKAADAGAQLSTHLGNGLAGTLPRHPNAVWAQLAEDRLSASLILDGHHLPKSTAQVMIRAKGIERVILVSDSVKFAGMEPGRYTSSIGGDIKVSCDQRVSISGTQFLAGSGVSLLDVV
;
A
#
# COMPACT_ATOMS: atom_id res chain seq x y z
N LYS A 1 3.05 -17.77 2.62
CA LYS A 1 2.87 -18.05 1.17
C LYS A 1 1.48 -18.60 0.89
N ALA A 2 1.09 -19.71 1.55
CA ALA A 2 -0.22 -20.34 1.34
C ALA A 2 -1.40 -19.38 1.58
N ASP A 3 -1.30 -18.46 2.53
CA ASP A 3 -2.37 -17.52 2.87
C ASP A 3 -2.65 -16.48 1.76
N ILE A 4 -1.63 -15.91 1.11
CA ILE A 4 -1.81 -14.98 0.00
C ILE A 4 -2.49 -15.69 -1.18
N CYS A 5 -1.99 -16.83 -1.61
CA CYS A 5 -2.60 -17.59 -2.70
C CYS A 5 -4.05 -18.00 -2.40
N SER A 6 -4.33 -18.41 -1.15
CA SER A 6 -5.70 -18.75 -0.73
C SER A 6 -6.67 -17.58 -0.87
N ARG A 7 -6.23 -16.37 -0.52
CA ARG A 7 -7.04 -15.14 -0.68
C ARG A 7 -7.22 -14.76 -2.14
N LEU A 8 -6.19 -14.96 -2.96
CA LEU A 8 -6.26 -14.71 -4.41
C LEU A 8 -7.24 -15.67 -5.09
N TYR A 9 -7.23 -16.94 -4.72
CA TYR A 9 -8.24 -17.91 -5.17
C TYR A 9 -9.66 -17.49 -4.79
N ALA A 10 -9.88 -16.98 -3.58
CA ALA A 10 -11.19 -16.49 -3.16
C ALA A 10 -11.65 -15.27 -3.97
N VAL A 11 -10.73 -14.36 -4.34
CA VAL A 11 -11.04 -13.22 -5.23
C VAL A 11 -11.39 -13.73 -6.64
N GLN A 12 -10.59 -14.64 -7.17
CA GLN A 12 -10.81 -15.23 -8.48
C GLN A 12 -12.17 -15.97 -8.53
N GLU A 13 -12.49 -16.79 -7.54
CA GLU A 13 -13.79 -17.46 -7.40
C GLU A 13 -14.95 -16.46 -7.33
N ALA A 14 -14.79 -15.35 -6.60
CA ALA A 14 -15.79 -14.30 -6.52
C ALA A 14 -16.02 -13.62 -7.88
N VAL A 15 -14.96 -13.36 -8.64
CA VAL A 15 -15.05 -12.77 -9.98
C VAL A 15 -15.75 -13.71 -10.96
N GLU A 16 -15.51 -15.02 -10.86
CA GLU A 16 -16.19 -16.01 -11.73
C GLU A 16 -17.66 -16.23 -11.35
N THR A 17 -17.93 -16.27 -10.05
CA THR A 17 -19.25 -16.66 -9.53
C THR A 17 -20.26 -15.51 -9.52
N PHE A 18 -19.81 -14.30 -9.23
CA PHE A 18 -20.69 -13.15 -9.03
C PHE A 18 -20.53 -12.09 -10.12
N PRO A 19 -21.56 -11.84 -10.96
CA PRO A 19 -21.50 -10.87 -12.07
C PRO A 19 -21.08 -9.46 -11.62
N TYR A 20 -21.52 -9.01 -10.45
CA TYR A 20 -21.15 -7.70 -9.91
C TYR A 20 -19.66 -7.64 -9.52
N SER A 21 -19.13 -8.69 -8.91
CA SER A 21 -17.68 -8.76 -8.58
C SER A 21 -16.85 -8.64 -9.84
N ARG A 22 -17.23 -9.30 -10.93
CA ARG A 22 -16.53 -9.20 -12.22
C ARG A 22 -16.55 -7.79 -12.82
N GLN A 23 -17.61 -7.02 -12.59
CA GLN A 23 -17.72 -5.65 -13.08
C GLN A 23 -16.96 -4.64 -12.18
N MET A 24 -16.84 -4.93 -10.89
CA MET A 24 -16.27 -4.00 -9.91
C MET A 24 -14.77 -4.22 -9.68
N ILE A 25 -14.28 -5.47 -9.80
CA ILE A 25 -12.87 -5.79 -9.55
C ILE A 25 -12.07 -5.58 -10.83
N ALA A 26 -11.33 -4.48 -10.90
CA ALA A 26 -10.41 -4.19 -12.00
C ALA A 26 -9.10 -4.99 -11.92
N GLY A 27 -8.72 -5.41 -10.72
CA GLY A 27 -7.50 -6.17 -10.46
C GLY A 27 -7.23 -6.27 -8.97
N VAL A 28 -6.15 -6.96 -8.62
CA VAL A 28 -5.70 -7.13 -7.25
C VAL A 28 -4.42 -6.35 -7.03
N HIS A 29 -4.37 -5.59 -5.96
CA HIS A 29 -3.17 -4.95 -5.44
C HIS A 29 -2.59 -5.80 -4.31
N ILE A 30 -1.34 -6.24 -4.46
CA ILE A 30 -0.59 -6.94 -3.41
C ILE A 30 0.35 -5.95 -2.73
N GLU A 31 0.06 -5.62 -1.48
CA GLU A 31 0.90 -4.76 -0.66
C GLU A 31 1.84 -5.59 0.21
N GLY A 32 3.13 -5.51 -0.07
CA GLY A 32 4.12 -6.42 0.51
C GLY A 32 4.02 -7.83 -0.08
N PRO A 33 4.62 -8.82 0.58
CA PRO A 33 5.41 -8.83 1.81
C PRO A 33 6.83 -8.25 1.68
N SER A 34 7.21 -7.80 0.50
CA SER A 34 8.54 -7.24 0.24
C SER A 34 8.56 -5.75 0.58
N ILE A 35 8.44 -5.47 1.88
CA ILE A 35 8.42 -4.13 2.48
C ILE A 35 9.48 -4.03 3.57
N SER A 36 9.73 -2.82 4.09
CA SER A 36 10.68 -2.61 5.17
C SER A 36 10.32 -3.40 6.44
N SER A 37 11.30 -4.00 7.09
CA SER A 37 11.11 -4.68 8.39
C SER A 37 11.24 -3.74 9.59
N LYS A 38 11.57 -2.46 9.36
CA LYS A 38 11.73 -1.44 10.40
C LYS A 38 10.38 -1.01 10.94
N ASP A 39 10.32 -0.74 12.24
CA ASP A 39 9.14 -0.16 12.85
C ASP A 39 8.91 1.26 12.28
N GLY A 40 7.66 1.62 12.10
CA GLY A 40 7.25 2.81 11.35
C GLY A 40 6.99 2.46 9.88
N PRO A 41 8.01 2.29 9.02
CA PRO A 41 7.82 1.88 7.63
C PRO A 41 6.97 0.62 7.47
N ARG A 42 7.19 -0.40 8.29
CA ARG A 42 6.41 -1.63 8.29
C ARG A 42 4.91 -1.44 8.52
N GLY A 43 4.52 -0.38 9.23
CA GLY A 43 3.13 -0.17 9.60
C GLY A 43 2.55 -1.34 10.40
N ALA A 44 1.33 -1.75 10.07
CA ALA A 44 0.61 -2.84 10.72
C ALA A 44 1.00 -4.25 10.21
N HIS A 45 1.88 -4.36 9.20
CA HIS A 45 2.25 -5.66 8.65
C HIS A 45 3.04 -6.51 9.65
N PRO A 46 2.72 -7.83 9.79
CA PRO A 46 3.43 -8.73 10.69
C PRO A 46 4.88 -8.93 10.22
N LYS A 47 5.84 -8.69 11.12
CA LYS A 47 7.27 -8.72 10.81
C LYS A 47 7.75 -10.09 10.30
N GLU A 48 7.16 -11.17 10.80
CA GLU A 48 7.47 -12.55 10.43
C GLU A 48 7.13 -12.91 8.98
N HIS A 49 6.33 -12.08 8.32
CA HIS A 49 5.93 -12.29 6.91
C HIS A 49 6.79 -11.51 5.93
N ILE A 50 7.59 -10.56 6.41
CA ILE A 50 8.44 -9.72 5.57
C ILE A 50 9.60 -10.54 5.00
N ARG A 51 9.86 -10.36 3.72
CA ARG A 51 10.90 -11.08 2.98
C ARG A 51 11.32 -10.37 1.71
N SER A 52 12.47 -10.75 1.18
CA SER A 52 12.93 -10.24 -0.12
C SER A 52 11.98 -10.61 -1.25
N PRO A 53 11.88 -9.80 -2.31
CA PRO A 53 11.03 -10.07 -3.46
C PRO A 53 11.50 -11.33 -4.22
N SER A 54 10.53 -12.02 -4.85
CA SER A 54 10.79 -13.25 -5.61
C SER A 54 9.86 -13.33 -6.81
N ILE A 55 10.42 -13.42 -8.01
CA ILE A 55 9.67 -13.64 -9.25
C ILE A 55 8.86 -14.93 -9.18
N LYS A 56 9.45 -16.02 -8.67
CA LYS A 56 8.73 -17.28 -8.50
C LYS A 56 7.51 -17.16 -7.58
N GLU A 57 7.60 -16.32 -6.56
CA GLU A 57 6.46 -16.07 -5.67
C GLU A 57 5.38 -15.25 -6.38
N PHE A 58 5.77 -14.22 -7.12
CA PHE A 58 4.86 -13.45 -7.96
C PHE A 58 4.14 -14.33 -8.99
N GLU A 59 4.85 -15.23 -9.66
CA GLU A 59 4.24 -16.17 -10.60
C GLU A 59 3.18 -17.05 -9.94
N SER A 60 3.44 -17.51 -8.71
CA SER A 60 2.43 -18.26 -7.95
C SER A 60 1.20 -17.42 -7.57
N TRP A 61 1.37 -16.11 -7.39
CA TRP A 61 0.25 -15.20 -7.15
C TRP A 61 -0.56 -14.95 -8.42
N GLN A 62 0.11 -14.74 -9.55
CA GLN A 62 -0.58 -14.59 -10.83
C GLN A 62 -1.35 -15.85 -11.21
N GLU A 63 -0.80 -17.03 -10.97
CA GLU A 63 -1.49 -18.30 -11.17
C GLU A 63 -2.74 -18.39 -10.28
N ALA A 64 -2.60 -18.13 -8.97
CA ALA A 64 -3.70 -18.18 -8.01
C ALA A 64 -4.80 -17.15 -8.28
N ALA A 65 -4.45 -16.00 -8.85
CA ALA A 65 -5.36 -14.92 -9.21
C ALA A 65 -5.87 -14.99 -10.65
N CYS A 66 -5.52 -16.01 -11.43
CA CYS A 66 -5.81 -16.09 -12.88
C CYS A 66 -5.45 -14.79 -13.64
N GLY A 67 -4.27 -14.22 -13.35
CA GLY A 67 -3.79 -13.01 -14.00
C GLY A 67 -4.33 -11.70 -13.43
N LEU A 68 -5.11 -11.70 -12.36
CA LEU A 68 -5.73 -10.50 -11.80
C LEU A 68 -4.78 -9.61 -10.99
N VAL A 69 -3.54 -10.04 -10.68
CA VAL A 69 -2.60 -9.16 -9.97
C VAL A 69 -2.18 -8.04 -10.90
N ALA A 70 -2.72 -6.85 -10.65
CA ALA A 70 -2.51 -5.65 -11.48
C ALA A 70 -1.53 -4.65 -10.87
N MET A 71 -1.29 -4.73 -9.56
CA MET A 71 -0.42 -3.81 -8.84
C MET A 71 0.33 -4.52 -7.69
N ILE A 72 1.57 -4.09 -7.46
CA ILE A 72 2.38 -4.54 -6.31
C ILE A 72 2.99 -3.32 -5.62
N THR A 73 2.93 -3.28 -4.29
CA THR A 73 3.70 -2.33 -3.47
C THR A 73 4.93 -3.01 -2.90
N ILE A 74 6.07 -2.36 -3.03
CA ILE A 74 7.38 -2.84 -2.59
C ILE A 74 8.21 -1.71 -1.99
N ALA A 75 9.09 -2.06 -1.06
CA ALA A 75 10.15 -1.18 -0.55
C ALA A 75 11.40 -1.29 -1.46
N PRO A 76 11.79 -0.22 -2.16
CA PRO A 76 12.85 -0.29 -3.17
C PRO A 76 14.25 -0.46 -2.60
N GLU A 77 14.47 -0.18 -1.32
CA GLU A 77 15.75 -0.37 -0.62
C GLU A 77 16.08 -1.84 -0.34
N LEU A 78 15.15 -2.76 -0.55
CA LEU A 78 15.40 -4.18 -0.27
C LEU A 78 16.36 -4.78 -1.28
N HIS A 79 17.16 -5.74 -0.81
CA HIS A 79 18.05 -6.48 -1.68
C HIS A 79 17.29 -7.17 -2.83
N GLY A 80 17.72 -6.92 -4.06
CA GLY A 80 17.10 -7.45 -5.28
C GLY A 80 15.80 -6.76 -5.70
N ALA A 81 15.36 -5.70 -4.99
CA ALA A 81 14.10 -5.02 -5.29
C ALA A 81 14.12 -4.35 -6.67
N ILE A 82 15.20 -3.68 -7.05
CA ILE A 82 15.29 -2.96 -8.33
C ILE A 82 15.19 -3.90 -9.54
N ASP A 83 15.84 -5.05 -9.50
CA ASP A 83 15.74 -6.03 -10.59
C ASP A 83 14.36 -6.69 -10.64
N TYR A 84 13.78 -6.98 -9.48
CA TYR A 84 12.41 -7.45 -9.37
C TYR A 84 11.41 -6.43 -9.92
N LEU A 85 11.53 -5.16 -9.53
CA LEU A 85 10.73 -4.04 -10.01
C LEU A 85 10.73 -3.96 -11.54
N ARG A 86 11.92 -3.98 -12.15
CA ARG A 86 12.10 -3.93 -13.60
C ARG A 86 11.39 -5.08 -14.30
N GLU A 87 11.56 -6.29 -13.80
CA GLU A 87 10.92 -7.48 -14.34
C GLU A 87 9.39 -7.40 -14.26
N ILE A 88 8.84 -7.00 -13.11
CA ILE A 88 7.40 -6.87 -12.91
C ILE A 88 6.78 -5.79 -13.79
N ALA A 89 7.45 -4.65 -13.93
CA ALA A 89 7.00 -3.56 -14.81
C ALA A 89 6.92 -4.01 -16.28
N THR A 90 7.87 -4.82 -16.77
CA THR A 90 7.83 -5.35 -18.14
C THR A 90 6.66 -6.31 -18.39
N ARG A 91 6.10 -6.89 -17.33
CA ARG A 91 4.92 -7.77 -17.38
C ARG A 91 3.59 -6.98 -17.36
N GLY A 92 3.63 -5.66 -17.40
CA GLY A 92 2.45 -4.79 -17.41
C GLY A 92 1.77 -4.62 -16.04
N VAL A 93 2.44 -5.00 -14.95
CA VAL A 93 1.94 -4.80 -13.59
C VAL A 93 2.42 -3.45 -13.08
N ILE A 94 1.52 -2.68 -12.49
CA ILE A 94 1.86 -1.39 -11.87
C ILE A 94 2.72 -1.66 -10.63
N VAL A 95 3.90 -1.03 -10.62
CA VAL A 95 4.79 -1.09 -9.47
C VAL A 95 4.67 0.18 -8.65
N ALA A 96 4.30 0.01 -7.38
CA ALA A 96 4.15 1.07 -6.41
C ALA A 96 5.22 0.97 -5.30
N LEU A 97 5.65 2.12 -4.81
CA LEU A 97 6.60 2.25 -3.71
C LEU A 97 5.84 2.56 -2.42
N GLY A 98 6.10 1.83 -1.36
CA GLY A 98 5.46 2.06 -0.06
C GLY A 98 6.04 1.17 1.03
N HIS A 99 5.66 1.48 2.27
CA HIS A 99 6.16 0.76 3.45
C HIS A 99 7.69 0.65 3.47
N SER A 100 8.37 1.79 3.30
CA SER A 100 9.75 1.88 2.88
C SER A 100 10.55 2.84 3.76
N ASP A 101 11.83 2.51 3.96
CA ASP A 101 12.84 3.40 4.54
C ASP A 101 13.86 3.81 3.48
N ALA A 102 13.40 3.93 2.23
CA ALA A 102 14.21 4.26 1.08
C ALA A 102 14.86 5.64 1.17
N SER A 103 16.06 5.73 0.64
CA SER A 103 16.71 6.99 0.35
C SER A 103 16.17 7.66 -0.92
N GLU A 104 16.51 8.91 -1.15
CA GLU A 104 16.21 9.59 -2.42
C GLU A 104 16.80 8.84 -3.63
N GLU A 105 18.00 8.30 -3.49
CA GLU A 105 18.66 7.49 -4.53
C GLU A 105 17.88 6.22 -4.85
N ASP A 106 17.34 5.52 -3.82
CA ASP A 106 16.52 4.33 -4.01
C ASP A 106 15.22 4.65 -4.76
N ILE A 107 14.58 5.79 -4.47
CA ILE A 107 13.38 6.25 -5.16
C ILE A 107 13.66 6.51 -6.65
N HIS A 108 14.76 7.21 -6.96
CA HIS A 108 15.14 7.46 -8.36
C HIS A 108 15.48 6.18 -9.10
N LYS A 109 16.24 5.26 -8.50
CA LYS A 109 16.53 3.94 -9.08
C LYS A 109 15.27 3.14 -9.35
N ALA A 110 14.30 3.20 -8.44
CA ALA A 110 13.02 2.52 -8.62
C ALA A 110 12.19 3.12 -9.77
N ALA A 111 12.16 4.45 -9.88
CA ALA A 111 11.51 5.13 -11.01
C ALA A 111 12.20 4.80 -12.35
N ASP A 112 13.55 4.72 -12.40
CA ASP A 112 14.32 4.27 -13.56
C ASP A 112 14.02 2.81 -13.93
N ALA A 113 13.69 1.98 -12.93
CA ALA A 113 13.32 0.58 -13.12
C ALA A 113 11.84 0.37 -13.50
N GLY A 114 11.03 1.44 -13.55
CA GLY A 114 9.65 1.40 -14.00
C GLY A 114 8.60 1.49 -12.88
N ALA A 115 8.96 1.93 -11.67
CA ALA A 115 7.96 2.28 -10.66
C ALA A 115 7.11 3.47 -11.12
N GLN A 116 5.80 3.44 -10.85
CA GLN A 116 4.81 4.38 -11.38
C GLN A 116 3.97 5.06 -10.29
N LEU A 117 3.99 4.56 -9.05
CA LEU A 117 3.10 5.03 -8.00
C LEU A 117 3.81 5.08 -6.64
N SER A 118 3.44 6.05 -5.82
CA SER A 118 3.70 6.08 -4.39
C SER A 118 2.44 5.61 -3.66
N THR A 119 2.53 4.51 -2.95
CA THR A 119 1.42 3.94 -2.18
C THR A 119 1.16 4.80 -0.95
N HIS A 120 -0.10 5.27 -0.77
CA HIS A 120 -0.57 6.10 0.35
C HIS A 120 0.53 7.04 0.89
N LEU A 121 1.09 7.88 0.00
CA LEU A 121 2.24 8.73 0.28
C LEU A 121 2.06 9.51 1.59
N GLY A 122 3.09 9.51 2.42
CA GLY A 122 3.05 10.08 3.76
C GLY A 122 2.74 9.07 4.87
N ASN A 123 2.37 7.83 4.51
CA ASN A 123 2.12 6.71 5.43
C ASN A 123 3.12 5.59 5.22
N GLY A 124 3.22 4.66 6.16
CA GLY A 124 4.21 3.57 6.07
C GLY A 124 5.66 4.10 6.02
N LEU A 125 5.98 5.11 6.83
CA LEU A 125 7.28 5.77 6.91
C LEU A 125 7.80 5.77 8.35
N ALA A 126 9.09 6.04 8.53
CA ALA A 126 9.67 6.30 9.85
C ALA A 126 9.00 7.53 10.49
N GLY A 127 8.71 7.45 11.79
CA GLY A 127 8.12 8.55 12.55
C GLY A 127 9.02 9.80 12.64
N THR A 128 10.33 9.64 12.35
CA THR A 128 11.29 10.73 12.23
C THR A 128 12.08 10.55 10.95
N LEU A 129 12.08 11.57 10.11
CA LEU A 129 12.83 11.58 8.85
C LEU A 129 13.98 12.59 8.92
N PRO A 130 15.07 12.35 8.17
CA PRO A 130 16.07 13.38 7.93
C PRO A 130 15.42 14.66 7.41
N ARG A 131 15.97 15.83 7.79
CA ARG A 131 15.43 17.10 7.30
C ARG A 131 15.50 17.17 5.77
N HIS A 132 16.67 16.86 5.21
CA HIS A 132 16.92 16.83 3.76
C HIS A 132 18.14 15.93 3.48
N PRO A 133 18.10 15.07 2.44
CA PRO A 133 16.92 14.64 1.70
C PRO A 133 16.07 13.65 2.53
N ASN A 134 14.85 13.38 2.08
CA ASN A 134 14.05 12.28 2.62
C ASN A 134 13.06 11.73 1.58
N ALA A 135 12.54 10.56 1.84
CA ALA A 135 11.68 9.82 0.91
C ALA A 135 10.38 10.56 0.52
N VAL A 136 9.85 11.43 1.38
CA VAL A 136 8.62 12.18 1.07
C VAL A 136 8.90 13.22 -0.01
N TRP A 137 9.97 14.01 0.17
CA TRP A 137 10.35 15.01 -0.84
C TRP A 137 10.78 14.36 -2.15
N ALA A 138 11.54 13.28 -2.10
CA ALA A 138 11.96 12.52 -3.27
C ALA A 138 10.76 12.00 -4.08
N GLN A 139 9.76 11.39 -3.43
CA GLN A 139 8.57 10.90 -4.11
C GLN A 139 7.68 12.01 -4.64
N LEU A 140 7.56 13.13 -3.91
CA LEU A 140 6.81 14.30 -4.39
C LEU A 140 7.44 14.95 -5.61
N ALA A 141 8.77 15.02 -5.66
CA ALA A 141 9.53 15.63 -6.75
C ALA A 141 9.69 14.72 -7.99
N GLU A 142 9.52 13.40 -7.83
CA GLU A 142 9.68 12.45 -8.94
C GLU A 142 8.42 12.42 -9.81
N ASP A 143 8.49 13.08 -10.97
CA ASP A 143 7.35 13.27 -11.88
C ASP A 143 6.83 11.98 -12.54
N ARG A 144 7.64 10.93 -12.58
CA ARG A 144 7.23 9.60 -13.10
C ARG A 144 6.34 8.84 -12.12
N LEU A 145 6.33 9.23 -10.83
CA LEU A 145 5.48 8.62 -9.82
C LEU A 145 4.19 9.42 -9.67
N SER A 146 3.04 8.80 -9.83
CA SER A 146 1.79 9.28 -9.25
C SER A 146 1.79 9.05 -7.75
N ALA A 147 0.90 9.69 -6.99
CA ALA A 147 0.79 9.48 -5.55
C ALA A 147 -0.64 9.09 -5.18
N SER A 148 -0.83 7.94 -4.52
CA SER A 148 -2.09 7.68 -3.85
C SER A 148 -2.09 8.33 -2.47
N LEU A 149 -3.24 8.88 -2.05
CA LEU A 149 -3.42 9.57 -0.77
C LEU A 149 -4.66 9.06 -0.06
N ILE A 150 -4.56 8.84 1.25
CA ILE A 150 -5.69 8.51 2.13
C ILE A 150 -6.11 9.81 2.83
N LEU A 151 -7.29 10.32 2.50
CA LEU A 151 -7.80 11.61 3.00
C LEU A 151 -8.93 11.44 4.02
N ASP A 152 -8.89 10.40 4.83
CA ASP A 152 -9.90 10.06 5.83
C ASP A 152 -9.86 10.94 7.10
N GLY A 153 -8.99 11.95 7.14
CA GLY A 153 -8.80 12.82 8.29
C GLY A 153 -7.97 12.24 9.43
N HIS A 154 -7.58 10.95 9.34
CA HIS A 154 -6.77 10.25 10.34
C HIS A 154 -5.33 10.00 9.88
N HIS A 155 -5.16 9.67 8.59
CA HIS A 155 -3.85 9.36 7.99
C HIS A 155 -3.06 10.62 7.67
N LEU A 156 -3.67 11.61 7.02
CA LEU A 156 -3.01 12.85 6.64
C LEU A 156 -3.77 14.06 7.22
N PRO A 157 -3.09 14.95 7.95
CA PRO A 157 -3.65 16.25 8.28
C PRO A 157 -4.00 17.04 7.02
N LYS A 158 -5.07 17.83 7.07
CA LYS A 158 -5.56 18.63 5.92
C LYS A 158 -4.47 19.45 5.27
N SER A 159 -3.62 20.12 6.05
CA SER A 159 -2.52 20.95 5.54
C SER A 159 -1.47 20.13 4.80
N THR A 160 -1.14 18.94 5.31
CA THR A 160 -0.20 17.99 4.66
C THR A 160 -0.76 17.52 3.33
N ALA A 161 -2.00 17.03 3.30
CA ALA A 161 -2.67 16.60 2.09
C ALA A 161 -2.71 17.73 1.04
N GLN A 162 -3.07 18.94 1.44
CA GLN A 162 -3.13 20.12 0.56
C GLN A 162 -1.76 20.45 -0.06
N VAL A 163 -0.68 20.36 0.71
CA VAL A 163 0.69 20.61 0.20
C VAL A 163 1.11 19.49 -0.75
N MET A 164 0.84 18.23 -0.41
CA MET A 164 1.18 17.08 -1.26
C MET A 164 0.46 17.15 -2.61
N ILE A 165 -0.85 17.47 -2.62
CA ILE A 165 -1.64 17.64 -3.85
C ILE A 165 -1.06 18.76 -4.72
N ARG A 166 -0.72 19.90 -4.12
CA ARG A 166 -0.14 21.04 -4.85
C ARG A 166 1.23 20.72 -5.43
N ALA A 167 2.07 20.04 -4.66
CA ALA A 167 3.42 19.67 -5.10
C ALA A 167 3.38 18.59 -6.21
N LYS A 168 2.50 17.61 -6.10
CA LYS A 168 2.39 16.51 -7.06
C LYS A 168 1.65 16.90 -8.34
N GLY A 169 0.72 17.85 -8.25
CA GLY A 169 -0.22 18.18 -9.33
C GLY A 169 -1.41 17.23 -9.35
N ILE A 170 -2.59 17.79 -9.63
CA ILE A 170 -3.87 17.05 -9.52
C ILE A 170 -3.94 15.84 -10.46
N GLU A 171 -3.28 15.91 -11.60
CA GLU A 171 -3.27 14.84 -12.62
C GLU A 171 -2.48 13.60 -12.17
N ARG A 172 -1.66 13.74 -11.12
CA ARG A 172 -0.82 12.65 -10.57
C ARG A 172 -1.21 12.26 -9.16
N VAL A 173 -2.40 12.67 -8.71
CA VAL A 173 -2.94 12.28 -7.41
C VAL A 173 -4.10 11.30 -7.60
N ILE A 174 -4.07 10.21 -6.85
CA ILE A 174 -5.12 9.19 -6.80
C ILE A 174 -5.65 9.14 -5.37
N LEU A 175 -6.95 9.32 -5.19
CA LEU A 175 -7.56 9.13 -3.88
C LEU A 175 -7.85 7.66 -3.65
N VAL A 176 -7.43 7.15 -2.50
CA VAL A 176 -7.68 5.77 -2.07
C VAL A 176 -8.29 5.78 -0.66
N SER A 177 -9.18 4.83 -0.40
CA SER A 177 -9.74 4.67 0.94
C SER A 177 -8.79 3.92 1.87
N ASP A 178 -8.08 2.94 1.35
CA ASP A 178 -7.39 1.93 2.16
C ASP A 178 -8.29 1.30 3.23
N SER A 179 -9.58 1.14 2.87
CA SER A 179 -10.61 0.60 3.75
C SER A 179 -10.34 -0.86 4.10
N VAL A 180 -10.48 -1.17 5.38
CA VAL A 180 -10.33 -2.52 5.90
C VAL A 180 -11.70 -3.13 6.24
N LYS A 181 -11.73 -4.44 6.48
CA LYS A 181 -12.97 -5.18 6.84
C LYS A 181 -13.72 -4.63 8.06
N PHE A 182 -13.12 -3.71 8.80
CA PHE A 182 -13.71 -3.06 9.96
C PHE A 182 -14.39 -1.72 9.64
N ALA A 183 -14.31 -1.26 8.39
CA ALA A 183 -14.97 -0.04 7.95
C ALA A 183 -16.49 -0.14 8.15
N GLY A 184 -17.08 0.88 8.79
CA GLY A 184 -18.50 0.91 9.11
C GLY A 184 -18.94 0.01 10.24
N MET A 185 -18.03 -0.70 10.92
CA MET A 185 -18.39 -1.48 12.12
C MET A 185 -18.57 -0.56 13.33
N GLU A 186 -19.37 -1.03 14.30
CA GLU A 186 -19.58 -0.33 15.56
C GLU A 186 -18.25 -0.10 16.29
N PRO A 187 -18.13 1.02 17.03
CA PRO A 187 -16.95 1.25 17.86
C PRO A 187 -16.70 0.11 18.83
N GLY A 188 -15.45 -0.42 18.85
CA GLY A 188 -15.16 -1.59 19.66
C GLY A 188 -13.74 -2.12 19.45
N ARG A 189 -13.50 -3.30 20.03
CA ARG A 189 -12.26 -4.07 19.86
C ARG A 189 -12.55 -5.31 19.05
N TYR A 190 -11.66 -5.58 18.12
CA TYR A 190 -11.78 -6.68 17.16
C TYR A 190 -10.43 -7.37 17.01
N THR A 191 -10.43 -8.60 16.52
CA THR A 191 -9.19 -9.33 16.20
C THR A 191 -9.03 -9.46 14.69
N SER A 192 -7.83 -9.18 14.20
CA SER A 192 -7.44 -9.31 12.81
C SER A 192 -6.27 -10.27 12.64
N SER A 193 -6.22 -10.94 11.51
CA SER A 193 -5.04 -11.69 11.07
C SER A 193 -3.87 -10.77 10.66
N ILE A 194 -4.15 -9.48 10.44
CA ILE A 194 -3.16 -8.44 10.18
C ILE A 194 -3.33 -7.38 11.28
N GLY A 195 -2.25 -7.02 11.96
CA GLY A 195 -2.27 -6.05 13.04
C GLY A 195 -2.75 -6.57 14.40
N GLY A 196 -3.23 -7.83 14.52
CA GLY A 196 -3.65 -8.43 15.79
C GLY A 196 -4.91 -7.80 16.37
N ASP A 197 -4.84 -7.26 17.60
CA ASP A 197 -5.97 -6.60 18.24
C ASP A 197 -6.18 -5.19 17.69
N ILE A 198 -7.35 -4.96 17.12
CA ILE A 198 -7.77 -3.72 16.46
C ILE A 198 -8.79 -2.99 17.31
N LYS A 199 -8.69 -1.67 17.36
CA LYS A 199 -9.69 -0.77 17.93
C LYS A 199 -10.31 0.06 16.82
N VAL A 200 -11.64 0.04 16.73
CA VAL A 200 -12.45 1.00 15.96
C VAL A 200 -13.01 2.03 16.93
N SER A 201 -12.78 3.31 16.68
CA SER A 201 -13.31 4.41 17.50
C SER A 201 -14.59 5.01 16.91
N CYS A 202 -15.27 5.90 17.65
CA CYS A 202 -16.55 6.50 17.24
C CYS A 202 -16.41 7.34 15.96
N ASP A 203 -15.22 7.88 15.68
CA ASP A 203 -14.88 8.63 14.48
C ASP A 203 -14.34 7.73 13.35
N GLN A 204 -14.57 6.43 13.43
CA GLN A 204 -14.13 5.41 12.46
C GLN A 204 -12.60 5.32 12.29
N ARG A 205 -11.81 5.81 13.23
CA ARG A 205 -10.37 5.56 13.24
C ARG A 205 -10.10 4.10 13.57
N VAL A 206 -9.38 3.41 12.69
CA VAL A 206 -8.96 2.02 12.87
C VAL A 206 -7.48 1.99 13.28
N SER A 207 -7.17 1.41 14.43
CA SER A 207 -5.81 1.40 14.99
C SER A 207 -5.47 0.07 15.64
N ILE A 208 -4.18 -0.25 15.73
CA ILE A 208 -3.69 -1.37 16.56
C ILE A 208 -3.91 -1.01 18.01
N SER A 209 -4.62 -1.85 18.76
CA SER A 209 -4.95 -1.61 20.16
C SER A 209 -3.71 -1.34 21.00
N GLY A 210 -3.76 -0.27 21.82
CA GLY A 210 -2.64 0.13 22.67
C GLY A 210 -1.50 0.86 21.98
N THR A 211 -1.65 1.19 20.69
CA THR A 211 -0.65 1.96 19.93
C THR A 211 -1.29 3.16 19.23
N GLN A 212 -0.45 4.00 18.62
CA GLN A 212 -0.90 5.10 17.72
C GLN A 212 -0.94 4.67 16.25
N PHE A 213 -0.50 3.45 15.93
CA PHE A 213 -0.45 2.99 14.54
C PHE A 213 -1.84 2.73 13.98
N LEU A 214 -2.11 3.30 12.82
CA LEU A 214 -3.30 3.00 12.03
C LEU A 214 -3.17 1.61 11.39
N ALA A 215 -4.31 0.97 11.19
CA ALA A 215 -4.40 -0.36 10.58
C ALA A 215 -5.42 -0.31 9.43
N GLY A 216 -5.18 0.58 8.47
CA GLY A 216 -6.09 0.92 7.39
C GLY A 216 -7.17 1.93 7.81
N SER A 217 -8.11 2.22 6.93
CA SER A 217 -9.18 3.19 7.13
C SER A 217 -10.52 2.54 7.43
N GLY A 218 -11.30 3.18 8.30
CA GLY A 218 -12.72 2.88 8.55
C GLY A 218 -13.67 3.73 7.71
N VAL A 219 -13.15 4.67 6.92
CA VAL A 219 -13.93 5.64 6.14
C VAL A 219 -14.02 5.21 4.69
N SER A 220 -15.18 5.38 4.07
CA SER A 220 -15.36 5.06 2.65
C SER A 220 -14.75 6.14 1.75
N LEU A 221 -14.40 5.77 0.50
CA LEU A 221 -13.88 6.73 -0.47
C LEU A 221 -14.91 7.83 -0.79
N LEU A 222 -16.20 7.54 -0.70
CA LEU A 222 -17.28 8.53 -0.92
C LEU A 222 -17.29 9.64 0.13
N ASP A 223 -16.77 9.37 1.32
CA ASP A 223 -16.76 10.32 2.44
C ASP A 223 -15.49 11.21 2.46
N VAL A 224 -14.49 10.90 1.60
CA VAL A 224 -13.20 11.62 1.56
C VAL A 224 -13.02 12.47 0.30
N VAL A 225 -13.98 12.49 -0.61
CA VAL A 225 -13.98 13.26 -1.87
C VAL A 225 -14.63 14.62 -1.69
#